data_4ec879ccd631872f4351fdcc0f431f35
#
_entry.id   4ec879ccd631872f4351fdcc0f431f35
#
_cell.length_a   1.000
_cell.length_b   1.000
_cell.length_c   1.000
_cell.angle_alpha   90.00
_cell.angle_beta   90.00
_cell.angle_gamma   90.00
#
_symmetry.space_group_name_H-M   'P 1'
#
loop_
_entity.id
_entity.type
_entity.pdbx_description
1 polymer ?
#
loop_
_entity_poly.entity_id
_entity_poly.type
_entity_poly.pdbx_seq_one_letter_code
_entity_poly.pdbx_strand_id
1 'polypeptide(L)'
;MRVIGLTGGIATGKSTVAGMLAACGAVVVDADLLAREVIAPGQPGFDEVVARFGGDIVNTAGVLDRAALGAIVFADPAARADLEAITHPRIGALMQARISAARSSTAPLVVADIPLLFENGRDASFPQTLLVYAPREAQLLRMRQRDGLDTEAAQQRVDAQMPIDEKRSRATWVIDNGGSRDDTGAQVTAWWGDVVVGNAAG
;
A
#
# COMPACT_ATOMS: atom_id res chain seq x y z
N MET A 1 -9.68 -13.08 15.24
CA MET A 1 -9.69 -11.93 14.30
C MET A 1 -8.78 -12.25 13.11
N ARG A 2 -9.24 -11.99 11.91
CA ARG A 2 -8.50 -12.27 10.66
C ARG A 2 -7.62 -11.06 10.28
N VAL A 3 -6.47 -11.34 9.69
CA VAL A 3 -5.56 -10.34 9.10
C VAL A 3 -5.34 -10.71 7.65
N ILE A 4 -5.53 -9.77 6.74
CA ILE A 4 -5.30 -9.98 5.31
C ILE A 4 -4.37 -8.91 4.75
N GLY A 5 -3.65 -9.25 3.67
CA GLY A 5 -2.93 -8.27 2.86
C GLY A 5 -3.85 -7.68 1.79
N LEU A 6 -3.94 -6.35 1.71
CA LEU A 6 -4.58 -5.63 0.62
C LEU A 6 -3.52 -5.09 -0.32
N THR A 7 -3.67 -5.35 -1.60
CA THR A 7 -2.74 -4.85 -2.62
C THR A 7 -3.47 -4.46 -3.90
N GLY A 8 -2.72 -3.90 -4.84
CA GLY A 8 -3.22 -3.49 -6.15
C GLY A 8 -2.09 -2.96 -7.01
N GLY A 9 -2.40 -2.68 -8.27
CA GLY A 9 -1.50 -1.92 -9.15
C GLY A 9 -1.69 -0.42 -8.97
N ILE A 10 -0.78 0.35 -9.57
CA ILE A 10 -0.92 1.79 -9.64
C ILE A 10 -2.27 2.15 -10.29
N ALA A 11 -2.98 3.14 -9.76
CA ALA A 11 -4.28 3.62 -10.24
C ALA A 11 -5.41 2.56 -10.29
N THR A 12 -5.29 1.40 -9.64
CA THR A 12 -6.40 0.44 -9.53
C THR A 12 -7.50 0.90 -8.58
N GLY A 13 -7.26 1.93 -7.76
CA GLY A 13 -8.23 2.43 -6.77
C GLY A 13 -8.18 1.70 -5.43
N LYS A 14 -7.01 1.13 -5.06
CA LYS A 14 -6.78 0.45 -3.79
C LYS A 14 -7.27 1.27 -2.58
N SER A 15 -6.97 2.57 -2.53
CA SER A 15 -7.40 3.47 -1.45
C SER A 15 -8.94 3.61 -1.35
N THR A 16 -9.64 3.54 -2.47
CA THR A 16 -11.11 3.56 -2.50
C THR A 16 -11.66 2.30 -1.81
N VAL A 17 -11.14 1.13 -2.18
CA VAL A 17 -11.55 -0.15 -1.57
C VAL A 17 -11.13 -0.22 -0.10
N ALA A 18 -9.93 0.25 0.25
CA ALA A 18 -9.49 0.35 1.65
C ALA A 18 -10.47 1.21 2.49
N GLY A 19 -10.92 2.34 1.95
CA GLY A 19 -11.95 3.18 2.58
C GLY A 19 -13.30 2.50 2.73
N MET A 20 -13.74 1.72 1.73
CA MET A 20 -14.97 0.93 1.81
C MET A 20 -14.87 -0.17 2.87
N LEU A 21 -13.75 -0.88 2.97
CA LEU A 21 -13.51 -1.88 4.01
C LEU A 21 -13.49 -1.25 5.41
N ALA A 22 -12.87 -0.07 5.56
CA ALA A 22 -12.91 0.67 6.82
C ALA A 22 -14.35 1.06 7.21
N ALA A 23 -15.16 1.48 6.25
CA ALA A 23 -16.59 1.78 6.47
C ALA A 23 -17.41 0.55 6.90
N CYS A 24 -16.99 -0.66 6.48
CA CYS A 24 -17.56 -1.92 6.95
C CYS A 24 -17.08 -2.32 8.35
N GLY A 25 -16.10 -1.62 8.94
CA GLY A 25 -15.59 -1.89 10.29
C GLY A 25 -14.20 -2.56 10.33
N ALA A 26 -13.49 -2.65 9.20
CA ALA A 26 -12.09 -3.09 9.20
C ALA A 26 -11.16 -2.03 9.80
N VAL A 27 -10.13 -2.48 10.52
CA VAL A 27 -8.97 -1.65 10.83
C VAL A 27 -7.98 -1.75 9.68
N VAL A 28 -7.71 -0.63 9.02
CA VAL A 28 -6.73 -0.54 7.93
C VAL A 28 -5.40 -0.05 8.46
N VAL A 29 -4.34 -0.82 8.22
CA VAL A 29 -2.95 -0.48 8.53
C VAL A 29 -2.24 -0.21 7.21
N ASP A 30 -2.01 1.06 6.90
CA ASP A 30 -1.45 1.52 5.63
C ASP A 30 0.07 1.61 5.70
N ALA A 31 0.78 0.80 4.90
CA ALA A 31 2.23 0.75 4.84
C ALA A 31 2.87 2.09 4.39
N ASP A 32 2.22 2.85 3.51
CA ASP A 32 2.71 4.15 3.04
C ASP A 32 2.64 5.21 4.16
N LEU A 33 1.59 5.16 5.01
CA LEU A 33 1.50 6.00 6.20
C LEU A 33 2.57 5.62 7.22
N LEU A 34 2.78 4.32 7.47
CA LEU A 34 3.84 3.86 8.37
C LEU A 34 5.24 4.24 7.86
N ALA A 35 5.48 4.15 6.55
CA ALA A 35 6.74 4.59 5.95
C ALA A 35 7.01 6.08 6.20
N ARG A 36 5.97 6.89 6.27
CA ARG A 36 6.08 8.31 6.63
C ARG A 36 6.33 8.51 8.12
N GLU A 37 5.66 7.73 8.95
CA GLU A 37 5.76 7.81 10.41
C GLU A 37 7.16 7.44 10.90
N VAL A 38 7.77 6.38 10.39
CA VAL A 38 9.09 5.90 10.85
C VAL A 38 10.27 6.84 10.55
N ILE A 39 10.08 7.76 9.61
CA ILE A 39 11.06 8.80 9.26
C ILE A 39 10.54 10.23 9.53
N ALA A 40 9.57 10.37 10.43
CA ALA A 40 9.11 11.68 10.89
C ALA A 40 10.14 12.29 11.87
N PRO A 41 10.19 13.61 12.00
CA PRO A 41 11.07 14.27 12.96
C PRO A 41 10.91 13.70 14.37
N GLY A 42 12.02 13.44 15.04
CA GLY A 42 12.06 12.83 16.38
C GLY A 42 11.99 11.29 16.37
N GLN A 43 11.91 10.66 15.22
CA GLN A 43 12.03 9.20 15.10
C GLN A 43 13.48 8.80 14.81
N PRO A 44 13.97 7.68 15.35
CA PRO A 44 15.32 7.20 15.05
C PRO A 44 15.60 7.03 13.55
N GLY A 45 14.58 6.65 12.76
CA GLY A 45 14.70 6.53 11.31
C GLY A 45 14.96 7.88 10.61
N PHE A 46 14.44 8.99 11.15
CA PHE A 46 14.74 10.31 10.64
C PHE A 46 16.23 10.63 10.77
N ASP A 47 16.79 10.42 11.98
CA ASP A 47 18.19 10.72 12.26
C ASP A 47 19.14 9.90 11.38
N GLU A 48 18.84 8.62 11.18
CA GLU A 48 19.64 7.74 10.32
C GLU A 48 19.55 8.13 8.83
N VAL A 49 18.37 8.52 8.36
CA VAL A 49 18.19 9.02 6.99
C VAL A 49 18.97 10.30 6.78
N VAL A 50 18.92 11.25 7.73
CA VAL A 50 19.70 12.49 7.64
C VAL A 50 21.21 12.20 7.73
N ALA A 51 21.64 11.29 8.60
CA ALA A 51 23.05 10.88 8.68
C ALA A 51 23.56 10.25 7.37
N ARG A 52 22.72 9.48 6.65
CA ARG A 52 23.10 8.82 5.39
C ARG A 52 23.06 9.76 4.19
N PHE A 53 22.06 10.64 4.10
CA PHE A 53 21.79 11.44 2.90
C PHE A 53 22.17 12.91 3.02
N GLY A 54 22.56 13.34 4.20
CA GLY A 54 22.97 14.72 4.48
C GLY A 54 21.79 15.63 4.87
N GLY A 55 22.14 16.84 5.35
CA GLY A 55 21.14 17.82 5.81
C GLY A 55 20.32 18.48 4.69
N ASP A 56 20.78 18.40 3.44
CA ASP A 56 20.11 19.03 2.28
C ASP A 56 18.76 18.41 1.96
N ILE A 57 18.48 17.20 2.51
CA ILE A 57 17.16 16.56 2.42
C ILE A 57 16.19 17.00 3.51
N VAL A 58 16.57 17.97 4.37
CA VAL A 58 15.70 18.52 5.42
C VAL A 58 15.33 19.94 5.03
N ASN A 59 14.03 20.21 4.96
CA ASN A 59 13.55 21.55 4.63
C ASN A 59 13.60 22.50 5.83
N THR A 60 13.27 23.77 5.60
CA THR A 60 13.31 24.83 6.63
C THR A 60 12.35 24.61 7.81
N ALA A 61 11.36 23.72 7.67
CA ALA A 61 10.43 23.31 8.73
C ALA A 61 10.97 22.13 9.57
N GLY A 62 12.22 21.66 9.30
CA GLY A 62 12.82 20.55 10.03
C GLY A 62 12.24 19.17 9.67
N VAL A 63 11.55 19.03 8.53
CA VAL A 63 11.01 17.76 8.04
C VAL A 63 11.73 17.35 6.76
N LEU A 64 11.71 16.04 6.44
CA LEU A 64 12.32 15.55 5.21
C LEU A 64 11.65 16.16 3.97
N ASP A 65 12.46 16.72 3.08
CA ASP A 65 12.08 17.04 1.71
C ASP A 65 12.01 15.75 0.90
N ARG A 66 10.79 15.26 0.73
CA ARG A 66 10.54 13.99 0.02
C ARG A 66 10.87 14.06 -1.46
N ALA A 67 10.79 15.24 -2.06
CA ALA A 67 11.15 15.42 -3.46
C ALA A 67 12.67 15.32 -3.63
N ALA A 68 13.44 15.99 -2.76
CA ALA A 68 14.89 15.93 -2.75
C ALA A 68 15.39 14.49 -2.47
N LEU A 69 14.89 13.84 -1.41
CA LEU A 69 15.24 12.45 -1.11
C LEU A 69 14.82 11.51 -2.23
N GLY A 70 13.62 11.69 -2.78
CA GLY A 70 13.10 10.92 -3.90
C GLY A 70 13.98 11.01 -5.14
N ALA A 71 14.47 12.22 -5.49
CA ALA A 71 15.37 12.42 -6.61
C ALA A 71 16.69 11.63 -6.43
N ILE A 72 17.26 11.62 -5.23
CA ILE A 72 18.50 10.87 -4.93
C ILE A 72 18.27 9.36 -5.12
N VAL A 73 17.25 8.79 -4.49
CA VAL A 73 17.02 7.34 -4.51
C VAL A 73 16.46 6.83 -5.84
N PHE A 74 15.89 7.72 -6.65
CA PHE A 74 15.48 7.38 -8.01
C PHE A 74 16.69 7.29 -8.95
N ALA A 75 17.69 8.17 -8.78
CA ALA A 75 18.88 8.22 -9.62
C ALA A 75 19.93 7.16 -9.24
N ASP A 76 19.95 6.70 -7.97
CA ASP A 76 20.96 5.79 -7.44
C ASP A 76 20.33 4.56 -6.77
N PRO A 77 20.43 3.35 -7.39
CA PRO A 77 19.95 2.11 -6.79
C PRO A 77 20.60 1.76 -5.43
N ALA A 78 21.87 2.15 -5.20
CA ALA A 78 22.53 1.91 -3.92
C ALA A 78 21.95 2.82 -2.83
N ALA A 79 21.72 4.10 -3.14
CA ALA A 79 21.05 5.02 -2.24
C ALA A 79 19.62 4.55 -1.90
N ARG A 80 18.91 3.99 -2.88
CA ARG A 80 17.59 3.38 -2.64
C ARG A 80 17.69 2.19 -1.69
N ALA A 81 18.64 1.30 -1.89
CA ALA A 81 18.85 0.14 -1.03
C ALA A 81 19.18 0.56 0.42
N ASP A 82 19.98 1.61 0.60
CA ASP A 82 20.30 2.16 1.93
C ASP A 82 19.05 2.73 2.62
N LEU A 83 18.22 3.49 1.91
CA LEU A 83 16.95 4.00 2.45
C LEU A 83 16.01 2.84 2.85
N GLU A 84 15.91 1.82 2.01
CA GLU A 84 15.12 0.62 2.29
C GLU A 84 15.66 -0.14 3.52
N ALA A 85 16.97 -0.26 3.67
CA ALA A 85 17.60 -0.90 4.83
C ALA A 85 17.30 -0.16 6.14
N ILE A 86 17.21 1.17 6.10
CA ILE A 86 16.83 2.00 7.26
C ILE A 86 15.33 1.86 7.56
N THR A 87 14.48 1.89 6.54
CA THR A 87 13.03 2.06 6.72
C THR A 87 12.29 0.74 6.86
N HIS A 88 12.62 -0.31 6.07
CA HIS A 88 11.87 -1.55 6.02
C HIS A 88 11.75 -2.28 7.37
N PRO A 89 12.82 -2.42 8.19
CA PRO A 89 12.70 -3.06 9.50
C PRO A 89 11.75 -2.29 10.43
N ARG A 90 11.79 -0.97 10.37
CA ARG A 90 10.96 -0.09 11.21
C ARG A 90 9.51 -0.13 10.80
N ILE A 91 9.23 -0.07 9.49
CA ILE A 91 7.89 -0.23 8.94
C ILE A 91 7.31 -1.59 9.34
N GLY A 92 8.11 -2.65 9.22
CA GLY A 92 7.71 -4.01 9.62
C GLY A 92 7.34 -4.10 11.10
N ALA A 93 8.20 -3.58 11.99
CA ALA A 93 7.96 -3.58 13.43
C ALA A 93 6.72 -2.75 13.80
N LEU A 94 6.56 -1.55 13.22
CA LEU A 94 5.41 -0.68 13.47
C LEU A 94 4.12 -1.29 12.92
N MET A 95 4.15 -1.92 11.76
CA MET A 95 3.01 -2.65 11.19
C MET A 95 2.56 -3.78 12.12
N GLN A 96 3.49 -4.61 12.62
CA GLN A 96 3.16 -5.67 13.56
C GLN A 96 2.58 -5.12 14.87
N ALA A 97 3.10 -4.02 15.39
CA ALA A 97 2.55 -3.35 16.57
C ALA A 97 1.12 -2.86 16.34
N ARG A 98 0.84 -2.21 15.18
CA ARG A 98 -0.51 -1.75 14.80
C ARG A 98 -1.47 -2.92 14.62
N ILE A 99 -1.06 -4.00 13.95
CA ILE A 99 -1.86 -5.21 13.79
C ILE A 99 -2.16 -5.85 15.15
N SER A 100 -1.17 -5.94 16.03
CA SER A 100 -1.33 -6.48 17.39
C SER A 100 -2.29 -5.65 18.23
N ALA A 101 -2.17 -4.32 18.20
CA ALA A 101 -3.09 -3.42 18.87
C ALA A 101 -4.54 -3.57 18.32
N ALA A 102 -4.68 -3.68 17.00
CA ALA A 102 -5.97 -3.89 16.37
C ALA A 102 -6.61 -5.24 16.77
N ARG A 103 -5.79 -6.27 17.03
CA ARG A 103 -6.28 -7.58 17.53
C ARG A 103 -6.96 -7.49 18.89
N SER A 104 -6.61 -6.50 19.69
CA SER A 104 -7.23 -6.25 21.00
C SER A 104 -8.52 -5.41 20.89
N SER A 105 -8.89 -4.97 19.69
CA SER A 105 -10.13 -4.23 19.43
C SER A 105 -11.27 -5.19 19.08
N THR A 106 -12.48 -4.64 18.94
CA THR A 106 -13.68 -5.37 18.48
C THR A 106 -13.76 -5.48 16.95
N ALA A 107 -12.77 -5.01 16.21
CA ALA A 107 -12.78 -5.04 14.76
C ALA A 107 -12.76 -6.50 14.25
N PRO A 108 -13.66 -6.86 13.33
CA PRO A 108 -13.74 -8.23 12.83
C PRO A 108 -12.60 -8.60 11.87
N LEU A 109 -11.95 -7.58 11.28
CA LEU A 109 -10.91 -7.72 10.26
C LEU A 109 -9.83 -6.65 10.42
N VAL A 110 -8.57 -7.03 10.24
CA VAL A 110 -7.45 -6.12 10.00
C VAL A 110 -6.97 -6.25 8.56
N VAL A 111 -6.82 -5.14 7.90
CA VAL A 111 -6.33 -5.03 6.52
C VAL A 111 -4.97 -4.36 6.54
N ALA A 112 -3.91 -5.10 6.19
CA ALA A 112 -2.59 -4.54 5.93
C ALA A 112 -2.55 -4.06 4.48
N ASP A 113 -2.60 -2.74 4.28
CA ASP A 113 -2.58 -2.13 2.96
C ASP A 113 -1.14 -1.93 2.48
N ILE A 114 -0.72 -2.77 1.51
CA ILE A 114 0.67 -2.84 1.02
C ILE A 114 0.69 -2.79 -0.50
N PRO A 115 1.11 -1.67 -1.13
CA PRO A 115 1.06 -1.49 -2.58
C PRO A 115 1.85 -2.53 -3.37
N LEU A 116 3.09 -2.81 -2.94
CA LEU A 116 4.03 -3.73 -3.61
C LEU A 116 4.14 -5.06 -2.85
N LEU A 117 3.00 -5.65 -2.48
CA LEU A 117 2.93 -6.85 -1.64
C LEU A 117 3.64 -8.04 -2.30
N PHE A 118 3.32 -8.30 -3.56
CA PHE A 118 3.84 -9.44 -4.31
C PHE A 118 5.26 -9.18 -4.83
N GLU A 119 5.55 -7.97 -5.29
CA GLU A 119 6.86 -7.58 -5.77
C GLU A 119 7.95 -7.73 -4.72
N ASN A 120 7.61 -7.41 -3.47
CA ASN A 120 8.53 -7.48 -2.34
C ASN A 120 8.48 -8.82 -1.59
N GLY A 121 7.76 -9.84 -2.12
CA GLY A 121 7.63 -11.15 -1.49
C GLY A 121 6.96 -11.12 -0.11
N ARG A 122 6.22 -10.04 0.22
CA ARG A 122 5.57 -9.89 1.52
C ARG A 122 4.27 -10.70 1.65
N ASP A 123 3.75 -11.23 0.55
CA ASP A 123 2.61 -12.15 0.53
C ASP A 123 2.85 -13.40 1.39
N ALA A 124 4.09 -13.84 1.55
CA ALA A 124 4.44 -14.92 2.48
C ALA A 124 4.02 -14.65 3.95
N SER A 125 3.92 -13.37 4.34
CA SER A 125 3.48 -12.96 5.67
C SER A 125 1.96 -12.83 5.80
N PHE A 126 1.23 -12.90 4.69
CA PHE A 126 -0.22 -12.77 4.63
C PHE A 126 -0.81 -13.96 3.84
N PRO A 127 -1.20 -15.06 4.53
CA PRO A 127 -1.76 -16.24 3.87
C PRO A 127 -3.01 -15.97 3.03
N GLN A 128 -3.67 -14.85 3.30
CA GLN A 128 -4.85 -14.41 2.57
C GLN A 128 -4.64 -12.98 2.07
N THR A 129 -4.85 -12.79 0.78
CA THR A 129 -4.63 -11.51 0.10
C THR A 129 -5.85 -11.11 -0.70
N LEU A 130 -6.18 -9.81 -0.64
CA LEU A 130 -7.23 -9.17 -1.44
C LEU A 130 -6.57 -8.25 -2.46
N LEU A 131 -6.77 -8.52 -3.74
CA LEU A 131 -6.30 -7.67 -4.83
C LEU A 131 -7.41 -6.71 -5.25
N VAL A 132 -7.08 -5.43 -5.33
CA VAL A 132 -7.89 -4.46 -6.07
C VAL A 132 -7.38 -4.44 -7.50
N TYR A 133 -8.20 -4.96 -8.38
CA TYR A 133 -7.92 -5.11 -9.81
C TYR A 133 -8.55 -3.96 -10.62
N ALA A 134 -7.86 -3.51 -11.62
CA ALA A 134 -8.43 -2.76 -12.75
C ALA A 134 -7.63 -3.12 -14.00
N PRO A 135 -8.27 -3.26 -15.17
CA PRO A 135 -7.56 -3.53 -16.42
C PRO A 135 -6.47 -2.49 -16.70
N ARG A 136 -5.39 -2.90 -17.38
CA ARG A 136 -4.24 -2.02 -17.70
C ARG A 136 -4.68 -0.70 -18.35
N GLU A 137 -5.62 -0.76 -19.26
CA GLU A 137 -6.17 0.42 -19.97
C GLU A 137 -6.82 1.40 -18.99
N ALA A 138 -7.55 0.90 -18.00
CA ALA A 138 -8.17 1.72 -16.97
C ALA A 138 -7.11 2.35 -16.05
N GLN A 139 -6.04 1.63 -15.72
CA GLN A 139 -4.91 2.15 -14.96
C GLN A 139 -4.24 3.31 -15.70
N LEU A 140 -3.92 3.14 -16.98
CA LEU A 140 -3.30 4.16 -17.83
C LEU A 140 -4.19 5.39 -17.96
N LEU A 141 -5.48 5.19 -18.22
CA LEU A 141 -6.45 6.29 -18.34
C LEU A 141 -6.53 7.11 -17.05
N ARG A 142 -6.68 6.43 -15.91
CA ARG A 142 -6.78 7.08 -14.59
C ARG A 142 -5.52 7.84 -14.21
N MET A 143 -4.33 7.32 -14.52
CA MET A 143 -3.07 8.01 -14.27
C MET A 143 -2.95 9.28 -15.11
N ARG A 144 -3.29 9.23 -16.39
CA ARG A 144 -3.27 10.39 -17.26
C ARG A 144 -4.23 11.47 -16.76
N GLN A 145 -5.43 11.08 -16.35
CA GLN A 145 -6.44 12.03 -15.85
C GLN A 145 -6.07 12.63 -14.49
N ARG A 146 -5.55 11.83 -13.57
CA ARG A 146 -5.24 12.27 -12.20
C ARG A 146 -3.93 13.04 -12.12
N ASP A 147 -2.89 12.53 -12.81
CA ASP A 147 -1.51 13.01 -12.64
C ASP A 147 -1.03 13.88 -13.80
N GLY A 148 -1.87 14.07 -14.84
CA GLY A 148 -1.51 14.86 -16.02
C GLY A 148 -0.39 14.26 -16.87
N LEU A 149 -0.13 12.95 -16.73
CA LEU A 149 0.96 12.26 -17.42
C LEU A 149 0.60 12.05 -18.90
N ASP A 150 1.61 12.10 -19.76
CA ASP A 150 1.50 11.59 -21.11
C ASP A 150 1.41 10.05 -21.13
N THR A 151 1.18 9.50 -22.31
CA THR A 151 0.96 8.04 -22.44
C THR A 151 2.21 7.25 -22.09
N GLU A 152 3.39 7.73 -22.52
CA GLU A 152 4.66 7.04 -22.30
C GLU A 152 5.05 7.01 -20.82
N ALA A 153 4.97 8.14 -20.12
CA ALA A 153 5.24 8.23 -18.69
C ALA A 153 4.25 7.38 -17.86
N ALA A 154 2.97 7.33 -18.27
CA ALA A 154 1.99 6.45 -17.64
C ALA A 154 2.33 4.96 -17.84
N GLN A 155 2.72 4.58 -19.05
CA GLN A 155 3.14 3.20 -19.35
C GLN A 155 4.36 2.79 -18.54
N GLN A 156 5.41 3.62 -18.50
CA GLN A 156 6.62 3.37 -17.72
C GLN A 156 6.31 3.10 -16.25
N ARG A 157 5.38 3.85 -15.64
CA ARG A 157 4.99 3.65 -14.24
C ARG A 157 4.20 2.37 -14.02
N VAL A 158 3.33 1.99 -14.96
CA VAL A 158 2.60 0.72 -14.88
C VAL A 158 3.56 -0.45 -15.07
N ASP A 159 4.49 -0.36 -16.02
CA ASP A 159 5.47 -1.41 -16.36
C ASP A 159 6.56 -1.58 -15.29
N ALA A 160 6.76 -0.58 -14.43
CA ALA A 160 7.63 -0.69 -13.26
C ALA A 160 7.08 -1.60 -12.14
N GLN A 161 5.82 -2.04 -12.24
CA GLN A 161 5.18 -2.95 -11.29
C GLN A 161 4.94 -4.33 -11.93
N MET A 162 4.73 -5.34 -11.08
CA MET A 162 4.24 -6.64 -11.54
C MET A 162 2.94 -6.48 -12.33
N PRO A 163 2.80 -7.13 -13.51
CA PRO A 163 1.56 -7.07 -14.28
C PRO A 163 0.33 -7.40 -13.43
N ILE A 164 -0.74 -6.63 -13.61
CA ILE A 164 -1.93 -6.76 -12.76
C ILE A 164 -2.60 -8.13 -12.87
N ASP A 165 -2.52 -8.76 -14.04
CA ASP A 165 -3.06 -10.10 -14.26
C ASP A 165 -2.21 -11.19 -13.58
N GLU A 166 -0.89 -10.98 -13.46
CA GLU A 166 -0.04 -11.84 -12.65
C GLU A 166 -0.38 -11.71 -11.17
N LYS A 167 -0.57 -10.48 -10.65
CA LYS A 167 -1.07 -10.29 -9.28
C LYS A 167 -2.42 -10.96 -9.06
N ARG A 168 -3.31 -10.91 -10.07
CA ARG A 168 -4.63 -11.55 -10.03
C ARG A 168 -4.53 -13.06 -9.83
N SER A 169 -3.60 -13.72 -10.51
CA SER A 169 -3.39 -15.17 -10.38
C SER A 169 -2.84 -15.60 -9.01
N ARG A 170 -2.19 -14.68 -8.29
CA ARG A 170 -1.59 -14.94 -6.97
C ARG A 170 -2.50 -14.58 -5.79
N ALA A 171 -3.49 -13.74 -6.02
CA ALA A 171 -4.36 -13.24 -4.95
C ALA A 171 -5.39 -14.27 -4.52
N THR A 172 -5.73 -14.30 -3.21
CA THR A 172 -6.80 -15.15 -2.68
C THR A 172 -8.17 -14.67 -3.15
N TRP A 173 -8.38 -13.34 -3.13
CA TRP A 173 -9.61 -12.70 -3.57
C TRP A 173 -9.32 -11.49 -4.44
N VAL A 174 -10.27 -11.15 -5.29
CA VAL A 174 -10.18 -10.03 -6.21
C VAL A 174 -11.44 -9.17 -6.09
N ILE A 175 -11.26 -7.86 -5.94
CA ILE A 175 -12.30 -6.84 -6.16
C ILE A 175 -11.98 -6.16 -7.48
N ASP A 176 -12.84 -6.31 -8.47
CA ASP A 176 -12.69 -5.66 -9.76
C ASP A 176 -13.22 -4.22 -9.67
N ASN A 177 -12.30 -3.27 -9.74
CA ASN A 177 -12.57 -1.83 -9.76
C ASN A 177 -12.39 -1.24 -11.18
N GLY A 178 -12.56 -2.06 -12.22
CA GLY A 178 -12.57 -1.61 -13.62
C GLY A 178 -13.84 -0.88 -14.02
N GLY A 179 -14.96 -1.16 -13.33
CA GLY A 179 -16.29 -0.59 -13.56
C GLY A 179 -16.58 0.67 -12.74
N SER A 180 -17.85 0.85 -12.39
CA SER A 180 -18.32 1.96 -11.59
C SER A 180 -17.95 1.81 -10.11
N ARG A 181 -18.04 2.92 -9.36
CA ARG A 181 -17.84 2.90 -7.91
C ARG A 181 -18.92 2.07 -7.20
N ASP A 182 -20.15 2.08 -7.71
CA ASP A 182 -21.27 1.33 -7.13
C ASP A 182 -21.08 -0.18 -7.33
N ASP A 183 -20.60 -0.61 -8.51
CA ASP A 183 -20.26 -2.02 -8.76
C ASP A 183 -19.14 -2.49 -7.82
N THR A 184 -18.13 -1.65 -7.61
CA THR A 184 -17.06 -1.94 -6.66
C THR A 184 -17.59 -2.05 -5.23
N GLY A 185 -18.47 -1.14 -4.82
CA GLY A 185 -19.12 -1.15 -3.50
C GLY A 185 -19.96 -2.41 -3.28
N ALA A 186 -20.71 -2.83 -4.30
CA ALA A 186 -21.49 -4.08 -4.25
C ALA A 186 -20.59 -5.31 -4.05
N GLN A 187 -19.46 -5.40 -4.79
CA GLN A 187 -18.47 -6.47 -4.62
C GLN A 187 -17.86 -6.47 -3.22
N VAL A 188 -17.48 -5.29 -2.69
CA VAL A 188 -16.92 -5.17 -1.33
C VAL A 188 -17.95 -5.65 -0.30
N THR A 189 -19.22 -5.26 -0.43
CA THR A 189 -20.29 -5.66 0.48
C THR A 189 -20.52 -7.18 0.44
N ALA A 190 -20.59 -7.77 -0.74
CA ALA A 190 -20.74 -9.22 -0.91
C ALA A 190 -19.54 -9.97 -0.31
N TRP A 191 -18.32 -9.57 -0.68
CA TRP A 191 -17.09 -10.15 -0.14
C TRP A 191 -17.03 -10.06 1.40
N TRP A 192 -17.41 -8.90 1.96
CA TRP A 192 -17.46 -8.72 3.41
C TRP A 192 -18.44 -9.67 4.09
N GLY A 193 -19.64 -9.83 3.51
CA GLY A 193 -20.65 -10.78 3.99
C GLY A 193 -20.12 -12.20 4.03
N ASP A 194 -19.51 -12.65 2.93
CA ASP A 194 -19.03 -14.02 2.80
C ASP A 194 -17.81 -14.32 3.69
N VAL A 195 -16.84 -13.40 3.69
CA VAL A 195 -15.51 -13.66 4.28
C VAL A 195 -15.45 -13.28 5.75
N VAL A 196 -16.17 -12.25 6.17
CA VAL A 196 -16.10 -11.72 7.54
C VAL A 196 -17.29 -12.16 8.36
N VAL A 197 -18.52 -11.99 7.84
CA VAL A 197 -19.74 -12.30 8.59
C VAL A 197 -20.07 -13.80 8.51
N GLY A 198 -19.99 -14.40 7.34
CA GLY A 198 -20.32 -15.83 7.13
C GLY A 198 -19.43 -16.78 7.93
N ASN A 199 -18.19 -16.45 8.19
CA ASN A 199 -17.27 -17.23 9.03
C ASN A 199 -17.37 -16.96 10.54
N ALA A 200 -18.20 -16.02 10.98
CA ALA A 200 -18.46 -15.78 12.40
C ALA A 200 -19.55 -16.69 12.98
N ALA A 201 -20.25 -17.42 12.09
CA ALA A 201 -21.38 -18.31 12.46
C ALA A 201 -20.99 -19.81 12.55
N GLY A 202 -19.73 -20.15 12.41
CA GLY A 202 -19.18 -21.51 12.57
C GLY A 202 -18.12 -21.55 13.65
#